data_ab1e408767a288b789d673c315dac03a
#
_entry.id   ab1e408767a288b789d673c315dac03a
#
_cell.length_a   1.000
_cell.length_b   1.000
_cell.length_c   1.000
_cell.angle_alpha   90.00
_cell.angle_beta   90.00
_cell.angle_gamma   90.00
#
_symmetry.space_group_name_H-M   'P 1'
#
loop_
_entity.id
_entity.type
_entity.pdbx_description
1 polymer ?
#
loop_
_entity_poly.entity_id
_entity_poly.type
_entity_poly.pdbx_seq_one_letter_code
_entity_poly.pdbx_strand_id
1 'polypeptide(L)'
;MNLCYNCFKEIPEGNGPCPYCGFDLKENEEQYPVALKAGAMLKQRYLIGRVLGQGGFGITYLAWDLKLNARVAVKEYMPNDICTRMGNAVSVAMESKEEEFAYGRERFQEEARTLAKFMGQPGIAGVTDYFDENGTSYFVMDYIEGISFKTYIANAGGTVSVQEALDVMIPVLRALTAVHAEGFIHRDVTPDNIYITKDGNVKLLDFGSARYSLGDKSKSLDVILKVGYAPKEQYIRRGR
;
A
#
# COMPACT_ATOMS: atom_id res chain seq x y z
N MET A 1 25.72 -6.59 15.19
CA MET A 1 25.45 -5.25 14.64
C MET A 1 23.95 -5.11 14.50
N ASN A 2 23.39 -4.05 15.05
CA ASN A 2 21.95 -3.79 14.91
C ASN A 2 21.69 -2.99 13.64
N LEU A 3 20.58 -3.26 12.98
CA LEU A 3 20.17 -2.58 11.76
C LEU A 3 18.96 -1.69 12.05
N CYS A 4 18.95 -0.47 11.53
CA CYS A 4 17.76 0.36 11.56
C CYS A 4 16.75 -0.10 10.50
N TYR A 5 15.56 -0.48 10.89
CA TYR A 5 14.52 -0.98 9.99
C TYR A 5 13.72 0.11 9.23
N ASN A 6 14.19 1.34 9.25
CA ASN A 6 13.71 2.42 8.40
C ASN A 6 14.76 2.87 7.36
N CYS A 7 15.97 3.20 7.80
CA CYS A 7 17.00 3.66 6.84
C CYS A 7 17.96 2.56 6.40
N PHE A 8 17.89 1.37 7.00
CA PHE A 8 18.73 0.19 6.76
C PHE A 8 20.23 0.43 6.92
N LYS A 9 20.60 1.43 7.73
CA LYS A 9 21.98 1.65 8.14
C LYS A 9 22.30 0.83 9.39
N GLU A 10 23.54 0.40 9.50
CA GLU A 10 24.05 -0.17 10.76
C GLU A 10 24.02 0.89 11.86
N ILE A 11 23.54 0.50 13.03
CA ILE A 11 23.43 1.38 14.21
C ILE A 11 24.16 0.76 15.39
N PRO A 12 24.67 1.59 16.32
CA PRO A 12 25.21 1.11 17.59
C PRO A 12 24.19 0.31 18.38
N GLU A 13 24.65 -0.60 19.22
CA GLU A 13 23.77 -1.27 20.17
C GLU A 13 23.18 -0.26 21.15
N GLY A 14 21.85 -0.28 21.29
CA GLY A 14 21.10 0.61 22.17
C GLY A 14 19.60 0.47 21.98
N ASN A 15 18.83 0.95 22.95
CA ASN A 15 17.36 0.84 22.98
C ASN A 15 16.65 2.16 22.61
N GLY A 16 17.29 3.04 21.91
CA GLY A 16 16.72 4.33 21.54
C GLY A 16 16.44 4.47 20.04
N PRO A 17 15.87 5.62 19.64
CA PRO A 17 15.64 5.95 18.24
C PRO A 17 16.94 5.92 17.41
N CYS A 18 16.81 5.60 16.13
CA CYS A 18 17.93 5.55 15.20
C CYS A 18 18.64 6.94 15.12
N PRO A 19 19.97 7.02 15.35
CA PRO A 19 20.71 8.29 15.33
C PRO A 19 20.75 8.95 13.94
N TYR A 20 20.44 8.21 12.86
CA TYR A 20 20.50 8.74 11.50
C TYR A 20 19.15 9.24 10.97
N CYS A 21 18.02 8.63 11.42
CA CYS A 21 16.72 8.96 10.86
C CYS A 21 15.62 9.14 11.90
N GLY A 22 15.93 9.01 13.20
CA GLY A 22 14.97 9.21 14.29
C GLY A 22 13.93 8.10 14.45
N PHE A 23 13.99 7.01 13.65
CA PHE A 23 13.01 5.92 13.74
C PHE A 23 13.12 5.18 15.06
N ASP A 24 11.99 5.02 15.75
CA ASP A 24 11.85 4.22 16.95
C ASP A 24 11.14 2.90 16.64
N LEU A 25 11.85 1.79 16.83
CA LEU A 25 11.33 0.46 16.56
C LEU A 25 10.20 0.09 17.53
N LYS A 26 10.36 0.46 18.81
CA LYS A 26 9.39 0.12 19.85
C LYS A 26 8.06 0.85 19.59
N GLU A 27 8.09 2.14 19.28
CA GLU A 27 6.92 2.92 18.93
C GLU A 27 6.20 2.31 17.72
N ASN A 28 6.93 1.91 16.67
CA ASN A 28 6.36 1.28 15.49
C ASN A 28 5.70 -0.07 15.81
N GLU A 29 6.29 -0.90 16.67
CA GLU A 29 5.71 -2.18 17.08
C GLU A 29 4.48 -2.01 17.97
N GLU A 30 4.47 -1.01 18.86
CA GLU A 30 3.32 -0.68 19.70
C GLU A 30 2.14 -0.15 18.87
N GLN A 31 2.42 0.65 17.85
CA GLN A 31 1.40 1.20 16.94
C GLN A 31 0.77 0.12 16.05
N TYR A 32 1.54 -0.91 15.67
CA TYR A 32 1.10 -1.96 14.73
C TYR A 32 1.31 -3.36 15.31
N PRO A 33 0.57 -3.75 16.37
CA PRO A 33 0.82 -4.99 17.11
C PRO A 33 0.60 -6.26 16.31
N VAL A 34 -0.22 -6.21 15.24
CA VAL A 34 -0.52 -7.36 14.37
C VAL A 34 0.37 -7.42 13.12
N ALA A 35 1.27 -6.46 12.93
CA ALA A 35 2.20 -6.46 11.83
C ALA A 35 3.31 -7.52 12.00
N LEU A 36 3.94 -7.90 10.88
CA LEU A 36 5.20 -8.64 10.92
C LEU A 36 6.23 -7.85 11.71
N LYS A 37 7.00 -8.55 12.54
CA LYS A 37 8.10 -7.91 13.26
C LYS A 37 9.17 -7.42 12.30
N ALA A 38 9.70 -6.24 12.56
CA ALA A 38 10.84 -5.73 11.81
C ALA A 38 12.01 -6.71 11.93
N GLY A 39 12.70 -6.95 10.82
CA GLY A 39 13.71 -8.00 10.71
C GLY A 39 13.18 -9.35 10.23
N ALA A 40 11.86 -9.55 10.13
CA ALA A 40 11.31 -10.73 9.49
C ALA A 40 11.78 -10.84 8.03
N MET A 41 12.03 -12.07 7.59
CA MET A 41 12.51 -12.34 6.23
C MET A 41 11.40 -13.01 5.43
N LEU A 42 11.06 -12.43 4.28
CA LEU A 42 10.13 -13.02 3.33
C LEU A 42 10.88 -13.51 2.10
N LYS A 43 10.49 -14.69 1.60
CA LYS A 43 11.05 -15.33 0.38
C LYS A 43 12.60 -15.39 0.39
N GLN A 44 13.21 -15.39 1.58
CA GLN A 44 14.68 -15.30 1.75
C GLN A 44 15.32 -14.14 0.96
N ARG A 45 14.55 -13.09 0.72
CA ARG A 45 14.95 -11.95 -0.11
C ARG A 45 14.58 -10.60 0.46
N TYR A 46 13.40 -10.49 1.05
CA TYR A 46 12.87 -9.21 1.48
C TYR A 46 12.97 -9.10 3.01
N LEU A 47 13.88 -8.28 3.49
CA LEU A 47 14.04 -7.98 4.91
C LEU A 47 13.01 -6.92 5.30
N ILE A 48 12.02 -7.28 6.10
CA ILE A 48 10.94 -6.40 6.54
C ILE A 48 11.49 -5.31 7.48
N GLY A 49 11.13 -4.10 7.18
CA GLY A 49 11.39 -2.91 7.99
C GLY A 49 10.14 -2.40 8.70
N ARG A 50 10.01 -1.08 8.81
CA ARG A 50 8.86 -0.45 9.46
C ARG A 50 7.57 -0.62 8.69
N VAL A 51 6.45 -0.49 9.38
CA VAL A 51 5.14 -0.35 8.74
C VAL A 51 5.04 1.03 8.07
N LEU A 52 4.61 1.05 6.83
CA LEU A 52 4.29 2.26 6.07
C LEU A 52 2.84 2.69 6.26
N GLY A 53 1.96 1.72 6.43
CA GLY A 53 0.54 1.94 6.67
C GLY A 53 -0.21 0.63 6.88
N GLN A 54 -1.35 0.72 7.58
CA GLN A 54 -2.28 -0.37 7.81
C GLN A 54 -3.68 0.09 7.43
N GLY A 55 -4.38 -0.71 6.63
CA GLY A 55 -5.76 -0.51 6.23
C GLY A 55 -6.64 -1.72 6.57
N GLY A 56 -7.92 -1.67 6.21
CA GLY A 56 -8.88 -2.76 6.49
C GLY A 56 -8.51 -4.09 5.84
N PHE A 57 -7.80 -4.06 4.71
CA PHE A 57 -7.47 -5.27 3.92
C PHE A 57 -6.02 -5.72 4.04
N GLY A 58 -5.16 -4.95 4.69
CA GLY A 58 -3.76 -5.35 4.77
C GLY A 58 -2.82 -4.33 5.35
N ILE A 59 -1.56 -4.71 5.36
CA ILE A 59 -0.46 -3.94 5.94
C ILE A 59 0.60 -3.72 4.87
N THR A 60 1.12 -2.51 4.77
CA THR A 60 2.22 -2.19 3.86
C THR A 60 3.47 -1.90 4.68
N TYR A 61 4.55 -2.55 4.30
CA TYR A 61 5.86 -2.45 4.95
C TYR A 61 6.88 -1.79 4.03
N LEU A 62 7.78 -1.04 4.60
CA LEU A 62 9.08 -0.81 4.00
C LEU A 62 9.89 -2.11 4.10
N ALA A 63 10.60 -2.49 3.05
CA ALA A 63 11.50 -3.63 3.08
C ALA A 63 12.80 -3.35 2.30
N TRP A 64 13.82 -4.14 2.60
CA TRP A 64 15.07 -4.13 1.86
C TRP A 64 15.15 -5.37 0.99
N ASP A 65 15.25 -5.19 -0.32
CA ASP A 65 15.51 -6.27 -1.27
C ASP A 65 17.01 -6.61 -1.28
N LEU A 66 17.36 -7.74 -0.71
CA LEU A 66 18.75 -8.21 -0.60
C LEU A 66 19.41 -8.52 -1.96
N LYS A 67 18.62 -8.83 -3.00
CA LYS A 67 19.14 -9.11 -4.34
C LYS A 67 19.43 -7.84 -5.13
N LEU A 68 18.52 -6.87 -5.04
CA LEU A 68 18.64 -5.60 -5.75
C LEU A 68 19.38 -4.53 -4.94
N ASN A 69 19.64 -4.80 -3.66
CA ASN A 69 20.23 -3.86 -2.71
C ASN A 69 19.48 -2.51 -2.70
N ALA A 70 18.17 -2.56 -2.60
CA ALA A 70 17.28 -1.41 -2.74
C ALA A 70 16.08 -1.49 -1.79
N ARG A 71 15.51 -0.32 -1.47
CA ARG A 71 14.24 -0.22 -0.73
C ARG A 71 13.08 -0.57 -1.65
N VAL A 72 12.15 -1.37 -1.13
CA VAL A 72 10.89 -1.73 -1.77
C VAL A 72 9.74 -1.57 -0.79
N ALA A 73 8.51 -1.49 -1.28
CA ALA A 73 7.32 -1.62 -0.44
C ALA A 73 6.75 -3.04 -0.60
N VAL A 74 6.39 -3.67 0.52
CA VAL A 74 5.75 -4.99 0.55
C VAL A 74 4.36 -4.83 1.12
N LYS A 75 3.33 -5.16 0.35
CA LYS A 75 1.95 -5.19 0.81
C LYS A 75 1.56 -6.62 1.16
N GLU A 76 1.00 -6.80 2.35
CA GLU A 76 0.51 -8.06 2.89
C GLU A 76 -1.01 -8.05 2.91
N TYR A 77 -1.65 -9.12 2.47
CA TYR A 77 -3.08 -9.32 2.68
C TYR A 77 -3.32 -9.78 4.12
N MET A 78 -3.87 -8.90 4.94
CA MET A 78 -4.15 -9.13 6.36
C MET A 78 -5.42 -8.38 6.77
N PRO A 79 -6.62 -8.89 6.42
CA PRO A 79 -7.88 -8.25 6.78
C PRO A 79 -8.11 -8.36 8.29
N ASN A 80 -8.18 -7.21 8.97
CA ASN A 80 -8.19 -7.12 10.44
C ASN A 80 -9.39 -7.79 11.09
N ASP A 81 -10.55 -7.80 10.42
CA ASP A 81 -11.82 -8.28 11.01
C ASP A 81 -11.97 -9.80 10.96
N ILE A 82 -11.16 -10.49 10.18
CA ILE A 82 -11.30 -11.91 9.93
C ILE A 82 -10.04 -12.74 10.18
N CYS A 83 -8.90 -12.08 10.41
CA CYS A 83 -7.62 -12.73 10.60
C CYS A 83 -6.97 -12.39 11.93
N THR A 84 -6.15 -13.32 12.39
CA THR A 84 -5.22 -13.15 13.52
C THR A 84 -3.82 -13.53 13.07
N ARG A 85 -2.81 -13.02 13.78
CA ARG A 85 -1.41 -13.40 13.56
C ARG A 85 -0.89 -14.27 14.69
N MET A 86 -0.25 -15.38 14.34
CA MET A 86 0.47 -16.26 15.24
C MET A 86 1.94 -16.38 14.78
N GLY A 87 2.85 -15.75 15.49
CA GLY A 87 4.22 -15.56 14.99
C GLY A 87 4.23 -14.77 13.68
N ASN A 88 4.73 -15.35 12.60
CA ASN A 88 4.64 -14.73 11.27
C ASN A 88 3.38 -15.18 10.49
N ALA A 89 2.73 -16.29 10.91
CA ALA A 89 1.61 -16.85 10.18
C ALA A 89 0.32 -16.06 10.39
N VAL A 90 -0.44 -15.91 9.31
CA VAL A 90 -1.81 -15.39 9.30
C VAL A 90 -2.77 -16.56 9.36
N SER A 91 -3.74 -16.50 10.24
CA SER A 91 -4.79 -17.51 10.40
C SER A 91 -6.15 -16.84 10.40
N VAL A 92 -7.13 -17.48 9.78
CA VAL A 92 -8.53 -17.03 9.82
C VAL A 92 -9.06 -17.27 11.25
N ALA A 93 -9.70 -16.25 11.83
CA ALA A 93 -10.15 -16.29 13.21
C ALA A 93 -11.31 -17.27 13.44
N MET A 94 -12.13 -17.52 12.41
CA MET A 94 -13.30 -18.42 12.46
C MET A 94 -13.43 -19.16 11.13
N GLU A 95 -13.73 -20.47 11.19
CA GLU A 95 -13.96 -21.30 10.00
C GLU A 95 -15.03 -20.71 9.05
N SER A 96 -16.07 -20.10 9.60
CA SER A 96 -17.11 -19.40 8.81
C SER A 96 -16.61 -18.21 7.99
N LYS A 97 -15.39 -17.77 8.19
CA LYS A 97 -14.74 -16.65 7.47
C LYS A 97 -13.71 -17.10 6.42
N GLU A 98 -13.48 -18.39 6.26
CA GLU A 98 -12.51 -18.91 5.29
C GLU A 98 -12.84 -18.56 3.84
N GLU A 99 -14.13 -18.64 3.45
CA GLU A 99 -14.57 -18.26 2.11
C GLU A 99 -14.37 -16.76 1.86
N GLU A 100 -14.66 -15.93 2.86
CA GLU A 100 -14.47 -14.47 2.79
C GLU A 100 -12.98 -14.13 2.67
N PHE A 101 -12.13 -14.81 3.44
CA PHE A 101 -10.67 -14.66 3.36
C PHE A 101 -10.13 -15.09 1.99
N ALA A 102 -10.54 -16.26 1.49
CA ALA A 102 -10.12 -16.77 0.19
C ALA A 102 -10.51 -15.81 -0.95
N TYR A 103 -11.75 -15.31 -0.92
CA TYR A 103 -12.25 -14.35 -1.89
C TYR A 103 -11.46 -13.03 -1.85
N GLY A 104 -11.21 -12.49 -0.65
CA GLY A 104 -10.42 -11.26 -0.51
C GLY A 104 -8.97 -11.43 -0.96
N ARG A 105 -8.36 -12.61 -0.71
CA ARG A 105 -7.02 -12.96 -1.19
C ARG A 105 -6.95 -13.02 -2.73
N GLU A 106 -7.99 -13.55 -3.38
CA GLU A 106 -8.09 -13.51 -4.85
C GLU A 106 -8.13 -12.07 -5.38
N ARG A 107 -8.92 -11.18 -4.73
CA ARG A 107 -8.98 -9.75 -5.09
C ARG A 107 -7.64 -9.05 -4.89
N PHE A 108 -6.92 -9.37 -3.84
CA PHE A 108 -5.57 -8.86 -3.59
C PHE A 108 -4.59 -9.29 -4.70
N GLN A 109 -4.70 -10.53 -5.16
CA GLN A 109 -3.93 -11.02 -6.30
C GLN A 109 -4.29 -10.31 -7.61
N GLU A 110 -5.57 -10.02 -7.85
CA GLU A 110 -6.03 -9.25 -9.01
C GLU A 110 -5.50 -7.81 -8.98
N GLU A 111 -5.42 -7.19 -7.81
CA GLU A 111 -4.77 -5.88 -7.64
C GLU A 111 -3.32 -5.93 -8.12
N ALA A 112 -2.54 -6.90 -7.64
CA ALA A 112 -1.14 -7.07 -8.05
C ALA A 112 -1.01 -7.28 -9.58
N ARG A 113 -1.86 -8.12 -10.17
CA ARG A 113 -1.90 -8.35 -11.63
C ARG A 113 -2.27 -7.10 -12.41
N THR A 114 -3.18 -6.30 -11.87
CA THR A 114 -3.60 -5.03 -12.48
C THR A 114 -2.44 -4.04 -12.50
N LEU A 115 -1.78 -3.87 -11.35
CA LEU A 115 -0.61 -2.99 -11.22
C LEU A 115 0.55 -3.43 -12.13
N ALA A 116 0.75 -4.74 -12.30
CA ALA A 116 1.80 -5.27 -13.18
C ALA A 116 1.63 -4.84 -14.65
N LYS A 117 0.40 -4.57 -15.12
CA LYS A 117 0.14 -4.05 -16.47
C LYS A 117 0.66 -2.64 -16.68
N PHE A 118 0.79 -1.89 -15.60
CA PHE A 118 1.27 -0.50 -15.63
C PHE A 118 2.75 -0.36 -15.28
N MET A 119 3.50 -1.48 -15.27
CA MET A 119 4.94 -1.45 -15.01
C MET A 119 5.63 -0.54 -16.04
N GLY A 120 6.44 0.39 -15.54
CA GLY A 120 7.14 1.38 -16.37
C GLY A 120 6.29 2.59 -16.79
N GLN A 121 5.00 2.65 -16.45
CA GLN A 121 4.17 3.82 -16.69
C GLN A 121 4.57 4.96 -15.75
N PRO A 122 4.93 6.15 -16.26
CA PRO A 122 5.15 7.32 -15.42
C PRO A 122 3.91 7.62 -14.58
N GLY A 123 4.11 7.93 -13.30
CA GLY A 123 3.00 8.30 -12.41
C GLY A 123 2.31 7.13 -11.71
N ILE A 124 2.69 5.87 -11.95
CA ILE A 124 2.15 4.68 -11.26
C ILE A 124 3.29 3.92 -10.59
N ALA A 125 3.05 3.36 -9.40
CA ALA A 125 4.01 2.46 -8.74
C ALA A 125 3.94 1.07 -9.40
N GLY A 126 5.09 0.53 -9.81
CA GLY A 126 5.17 -0.79 -10.43
C GLY A 126 5.18 -1.92 -9.40
N VAL A 127 4.56 -3.07 -9.73
CA VAL A 127 4.68 -4.32 -8.97
C VAL A 127 5.80 -5.15 -9.57
N THR A 128 6.72 -5.61 -8.73
CA THR A 128 7.92 -6.34 -9.16
C THR A 128 7.91 -7.82 -8.76
N ASP A 129 7.11 -8.21 -7.78
CA ASP A 129 7.00 -9.60 -7.33
C ASP A 129 5.64 -9.85 -6.67
N TYR A 130 5.20 -11.11 -6.67
CA TYR A 130 4.02 -11.61 -5.95
C TYR A 130 4.31 -13.03 -5.47
N PHE A 131 3.93 -13.35 -4.24
CA PHE A 131 4.12 -14.68 -3.65
C PHE A 131 3.18 -14.93 -2.49
N ASP A 132 2.98 -16.22 -2.19
CA ASP A 132 2.26 -16.70 -1.01
C ASP A 132 3.27 -17.20 0.02
N GLU A 133 3.12 -16.77 1.27
CA GLU A 133 3.90 -17.18 2.42
C GLU A 133 3.11 -16.93 3.70
N ASN A 134 3.47 -17.56 4.82
CA ASN A 134 2.84 -17.33 6.12
C ASN A 134 1.29 -17.47 6.15
N GLY A 135 0.71 -18.28 5.26
CA GLY A 135 -0.75 -18.46 5.16
C GLY A 135 -1.50 -17.31 4.49
N THR A 136 -0.79 -16.34 3.93
CA THR A 136 -1.36 -15.20 3.22
C THR A 136 -0.62 -14.89 1.92
N SER A 137 -0.92 -13.77 1.29
CA SER A 137 -0.32 -13.32 0.04
C SER A 137 0.37 -11.97 0.21
N TYR A 138 1.44 -11.80 -0.53
CA TYR A 138 2.25 -10.60 -0.57
C TYR A 138 2.47 -10.14 -2.00
N PHE A 139 2.55 -8.84 -2.23
CA PHE A 139 3.19 -8.32 -3.43
C PHE A 139 4.19 -7.22 -3.10
N VAL A 140 5.21 -7.13 -3.95
CA VAL A 140 6.30 -6.18 -3.81
C VAL A 140 6.16 -5.12 -4.90
N MET A 141 6.31 -3.87 -4.51
CA MET A 141 6.20 -2.74 -5.42
C MET A 141 7.28 -1.70 -5.14
N ASP A 142 7.39 -0.74 -6.05
CA ASP A 142 8.28 0.40 -5.88
C ASP A 142 8.02 1.10 -4.55
N TYR A 143 9.08 1.32 -3.76
CA TYR A 143 9.01 2.21 -2.62
C TYR A 143 9.10 3.65 -3.10
N ILE A 144 8.06 4.43 -2.86
CA ILE A 144 8.00 5.84 -3.25
C ILE A 144 8.49 6.69 -2.08
N GLU A 145 9.72 7.20 -2.22
CA GLU A 145 10.28 8.11 -1.22
C GLU A 145 9.73 9.53 -1.42
N GLY A 146 8.77 9.89 -0.59
CA GLY A 146 8.05 11.16 -0.71
C GLY A 146 7.00 11.34 0.38
N ILE A 147 6.09 12.27 0.16
CA ILE A 147 4.96 12.54 1.05
C ILE A 147 3.65 12.49 0.26
N SER A 148 2.56 12.16 0.93
CA SER A 148 1.24 12.24 0.30
C SER A 148 0.87 13.70 0.00
N PHE A 149 0.05 13.93 -1.01
CA PHE A 149 -0.47 15.26 -1.32
C PHE A 149 -1.28 15.84 -0.15
N LYS A 150 -1.94 14.98 0.62
CA LYS A 150 -2.59 15.38 1.87
C LYS A 150 -1.60 15.97 2.87
N THR A 151 -0.47 15.30 3.08
CA THR A 151 0.61 15.80 3.95
C THR A 151 1.22 17.07 3.39
N TYR A 152 1.41 17.15 2.08
CA TYR A 152 1.88 18.37 1.41
C TYR A 152 0.96 19.57 1.68
N ILE A 153 -0.37 19.40 1.47
CA ILE A 153 -1.38 20.43 1.76
C ILE A 153 -1.35 20.85 3.24
N ALA A 154 -1.26 19.87 4.15
CA ALA A 154 -1.19 20.17 5.59
C ALA A 154 0.06 21.00 5.95
N ASN A 155 1.22 20.66 5.39
CA ASN A 155 2.47 21.39 5.59
C ASN A 155 2.42 22.80 4.98
N ALA A 156 1.64 23.00 3.92
CA ALA A 156 1.41 24.30 3.28
C ALA A 156 0.36 25.17 4.01
N GLY A 157 -0.09 24.77 5.21
CA GLY A 157 -1.08 25.51 5.98
C GLY A 157 -2.55 25.23 5.62
N GLY A 158 -2.81 24.09 4.97
CA GLY A 158 -4.16 23.59 4.65
C GLY A 158 -4.69 23.97 3.26
N THR A 159 -3.95 24.79 2.52
CA THR A 159 -4.29 25.18 1.15
C THR A 159 -3.06 25.22 0.26
N VAL A 160 -3.26 25.09 -1.03
CA VAL A 160 -2.20 25.23 -2.06
C VAL A 160 -2.70 26.17 -3.17
N SER A 161 -1.79 26.79 -3.88
CA SER A 161 -2.10 27.61 -5.04
C SER A 161 -2.70 26.78 -6.18
N VAL A 162 -3.40 27.42 -7.10
CA VAL A 162 -3.93 26.76 -8.31
C VAL A 162 -2.79 26.13 -9.12
N GLN A 163 -1.66 26.81 -9.23
CA GLN A 163 -0.51 26.28 -9.99
C GLN A 163 0.04 25.01 -9.34
N GLU A 164 0.27 24.99 -8.02
CA GLU A 164 0.73 23.79 -7.31
C GLU A 164 -0.28 22.62 -7.44
N ALA A 165 -1.58 22.92 -7.35
CA ALA A 165 -2.61 21.91 -7.58
C ALA A 165 -2.54 21.34 -8.99
N LEU A 166 -2.34 22.17 -10.02
CA LEU A 166 -2.20 21.72 -11.42
C LEU A 166 -0.93 20.91 -11.64
N ASP A 167 0.19 21.30 -11.02
CA ASP A 167 1.47 20.60 -11.12
C ASP A 167 1.37 19.16 -10.56
N VAL A 168 0.50 18.94 -9.58
CA VAL A 168 0.21 17.61 -9.03
C VAL A 168 -0.86 16.89 -9.85
N MET A 169 -1.96 17.55 -10.19
CA MET A 169 -3.11 16.88 -10.80
C MET A 169 -2.91 16.53 -12.29
N ILE A 170 -2.12 17.30 -13.04
CA ILE A 170 -1.86 16.96 -14.45
C ILE A 170 -1.14 15.61 -14.60
N PRO A 171 -0.05 15.30 -13.85
CA PRO A 171 0.54 13.96 -13.83
C PRO A 171 -0.47 12.85 -13.42
N VAL A 172 -1.32 13.10 -12.41
CA VAL A 172 -2.37 12.14 -12.00
C VAL A 172 -3.35 11.86 -13.14
N LEU A 173 -3.82 12.89 -13.83
CA LEU A 173 -4.73 12.73 -14.99
C LEU A 173 -4.08 11.93 -16.12
N ARG A 174 -2.77 12.13 -16.38
CA ARG A 174 -2.01 11.34 -17.35
C ARG A 174 -1.91 9.87 -16.93
N ALA A 175 -1.64 9.59 -15.64
CA ALA A 175 -1.64 8.23 -15.10
C ALA A 175 -3.03 7.58 -15.25
N LEU A 176 -4.11 8.30 -14.91
CA LEU A 176 -5.49 7.83 -15.11
C LEU A 176 -5.84 7.58 -16.57
N THR A 177 -5.31 8.35 -17.51
CA THR A 177 -5.51 8.10 -18.94
C THR A 177 -4.96 6.73 -19.35
N ALA A 178 -3.77 6.35 -18.85
CA ALA A 178 -3.20 5.02 -19.09
C ALA A 178 -4.05 3.91 -18.44
N VAL A 179 -4.54 4.15 -17.22
CA VAL A 179 -5.40 3.19 -16.48
C VAL A 179 -6.73 2.98 -17.24
N HIS A 180 -7.35 4.05 -17.70
CA HIS A 180 -8.62 4.00 -18.43
C HIS A 180 -8.47 3.36 -19.81
N ALA A 181 -7.33 3.54 -20.49
CA ALA A 181 -7.05 2.89 -21.78
C ALA A 181 -7.04 1.36 -21.68
N GLU A 182 -6.64 0.82 -20.52
CA GLU A 182 -6.70 -0.62 -20.21
C GLU A 182 -8.08 -1.08 -19.69
N GLY A 183 -9.08 -0.20 -19.69
CA GLY A 183 -10.44 -0.49 -19.25
C GLY A 183 -10.62 -0.52 -17.73
N PHE A 184 -9.68 -0.02 -16.95
CA PHE A 184 -9.79 0.05 -15.49
C PHE A 184 -10.25 1.44 -15.02
N ILE A 185 -10.92 1.47 -13.86
CA ILE A 185 -11.25 2.69 -13.13
C ILE A 185 -10.63 2.56 -11.74
N HIS A 186 -9.87 3.56 -11.31
CA HIS A 186 -9.12 3.54 -10.05
C HIS A 186 -10.02 3.51 -8.81
N ARG A 187 -11.09 4.32 -8.77
CA ARG A 187 -12.13 4.45 -7.73
C ARG A 187 -11.69 5.01 -6.37
N ASP A 188 -10.42 5.25 -6.14
CA ASP A 188 -9.91 5.82 -4.89
C ASP A 188 -8.82 6.89 -5.14
N VAL A 189 -9.13 7.84 -6.03
CA VAL A 189 -8.26 9.00 -6.26
C VAL A 189 -8.48 10.02 -5.15
N THR A 190 -7.58 10.04 -4.20
CA THR A 190 -7.63 10.92 -3.02
C THR A 190 -6.25 11.50 -2.73
N PRO A 191 -6.14 12.61 -2.01
CA PRO A 191 -4.85 13.18 -1.64
C PRO A 191 -3.95 12.24 -0.81
N ASP A 192 -4.53 11.24 -0.13
CA ASP A 192 -3.78 10.20 0.58
C ASP A 192 -3.04 9.27 -0.39
N ASN A 193 -3.63 9.00 -1.57
CA ASN A 193 -3.13 8.06 -2.58
C ASN A 193 -2.30 8.74 -3.68
N ILE A 194 -2.14 10.06 -3.62
CA ILE A 194 -1.27 10.83 -4.52
C ILE A 194 0.00 11.16 -3.75
N TYR A 195 1.16 10.73 -4.25
CA TYR A 195 2.45 10.97 -3.62
C TYR A 195 3.32 11.89 -4.47
N ILE A 196 4.01 12.81 -3.79
CA ILE A 196 5.02 13.69 -4.36
C ILE A 196 6.36 13.18 -3.89
N THR A 197 7.20 12.73 -4.83
CA THR A 197 8.54 12.23 -4.54
C THR A 197 9.49 13.37 -4.16
N LYS A 198 10.65 13.05 -3.58
CA LYS A 198 11.68 14.03 -3.29
C LYS A 198 12.18 14.80 -4.53
N ASP A 199 12.10 14.15 -5.70
CA ASP A 199 12.50 14.76 -6.99
C ASP A 199 11.35 15.52 -7.67
N GLY A 200 10.22 15.72 -6.96
CA GLY A 200 9.06 16.44 -7.47
C GLY A 200 8.16 15.66 -8.44
N ASN A 201 8.44 14.37 -8.66
CA ASN A 201 7.56 13.53 -9.47
C ASN A 201 6.28 13.16 -8.70
N VAL A 202 5.18 13.01 -9.42
CA VAL A 202 3.90 12.60 -8.84
C VAL A 202 3.62 11.14 -9.16
N LYS A 203 3.18 10.38 -8.15
CA LYS A 203 2.82 8.97 -8.25
C LYS A 203 1.42 8.74 -7.66
N LEU A 204 0.59 8.00 -8.40
CA LEU A 204 -0.70 7.50 -7.93
C LEU A 204 -0.51 6.09 -7.37
N LEU A 205 -0.95 5.89 -6.13
CA LEU A 205 -0.82 4.64 -5.38
C LEU A 205 -2.19 4.02 -5.11
N ASP A 206 -2.17 2.79 -4.64
CA ASP A 206 -3.31 2.02 -4.10
C ASP A 206 -4.44 1.77 -5.11
N PHE A 207 -4.25 0.74 -5.92
CA PHE A 207 -5.23 0.23 -6.89
C PHE A 207 -6.19 -0.82 -6.29
N GLY A 208 -6.22 -0.99 -4.97
CA GLY A 208 -7.08 -1.97 -4.29
C GLY A 208 -8.57 -1.80 -4.58
N SER A 209 -8.99 -0.60 -4.97
CA SER A 209 -10.36 -0.30 -5.39
C SER A 209 -10.58 -0.35 -6.90
N ALA A 210 -9.53 -0.55 -7.70
CA ALA A 210 -9.63 -0.53 -9.17
C ALA A 210 -10.47 -1.71 -9.70
N ARG A 211 -11.28 -1.45 -10.72
CA ARG A 211 -12.17 -2.42 -11.36
C ARG A 211 -12.21 -2.20 -12.88
N TYR A 212 -12.51 -3.26 -13.62
CA TYR A 212 -12.88 -3.14 -15.02
C TYR A 212 -14.15 -2.30 -15.18
N SER A 213 -14.17 -1.40 -16.15
CA SER A 213 -15.32 -0.51 -16.43
C SER A 213 -16.54 -1.26 -16.96
N LEU A 214 -16.36 -2.46 -17.53
CA LEU A 214 -17.41 -3.26 -18.16
C LEU A 214 -17.50 -4.64 -17.48
N GLY A 215 -18.62 -4.91 -16.84
CA GLY A 215 -19.12 -6.27 -16.64
C GLY A 215 -18.77 -7.02 -15.37
N ASP A 216 -18.12 -6.42 -14.38
CA ASP A 216 -17.86 -7.13 -13.14
C ASP A 216 -19.14 -7.24 -12.27
N LYS A 217 -19.78 -8.41 -12.33
CA LYS A 217 -20.94 -8.78 -11.49
C LYS A 217 -20.51 -9.27 -10.10
N SER A 218 -19.28 -9.02 -9.69
CA SER A 218 -18.75 -9.49 -8.41
C SER A 218 -19.56 -8.92 -7.25
N LYS A 219 -19.96 -9.80 -6.32
CA LYS A 219 -20.51 -9.43 -5.02
C LYS A 219 -19.53 -8.43 -4.38
N SER A 220 -19.97 -7.20 -4.14
CA SER A 220 -19.16 -6.18 -3.53
C SER A 220 -18.79 -6.61 -2.11
N LEU A 221 -17.53 -6.94 -1.86
CA LEU A 221 -16.95 -6.66 -0.55
C LEU A 221 -17.20 -5.17 -0.29
N ASP A 222 -17.54 -4.82 0.92
CA ASP A 222 -17.89 -3.45 1.30
C ASP A 222 -16.83 -2.49 0.75
N VAL A 223 -17.25 -1.68 -0.22
CA VAL A 223 -16.39 -0.64 -0.77
C VAL A 223 -16.16 0.34 0.38
N ILE A 224 -14.95 0.39 0.92
CA ILE A 224 -14.59 1.44 1.88
C ILE A 224 -14.63 2.76 1.10
N LEU A 225 -15.75 3.47 1.25
CA LEU A 225 -15.96 4.75 0.60
C LEU A 225 -15.23 5.82 1.39
N LYS A 226 -14.30 6.53 0.78
CA LYS A 226 -13.71 7.72 1.39
C LYS A 226 -14.72 8.87 1.30
N VAL A 227 -15.37 9.14 2.42
CA VAL A 227 -16.33 10.23 2.56
C VAL A 227 -15.72 11.55 2.08
N GLY A 228 -16.44 12.28 1.22
CA GLY A 228 -16.00 13.55 0.63
C GLY A 228 -15.24 13.44 -0.70
N TYR A 229 -14.79 12.23 -1.09
CA TYR A 229 -14.09 12.00 -2.37
C TYR A 229 -14.83 11.05 -3.30
N ALA A 230 -15.50 10.06 -2.75
CA ALA A 230 -16.24 9.09 -3.55
C ALA A 230 -17.45 9.75 -4.22
N PRO A 231 -17.67 9.57 -5.55
CA PRO A 231 -18.82 10.09 -6.25
C PRO A 231 -20.10 9.33 -5.85
N LYS A 232 -21.26 9.97 -6.07
CA LYS A 232 -22.56 9.47 -5.61
C LYS A 232 -22.88 8.05 -6.08
N GLU A 233 -22.48 7.68 -7.29
CA GLU A 233 -22.69 6.35 -7.85
C GLU A 233 -21.97 5.24 -7.11
N GLN A 234 -20.89 5.54 -6.39
CA GLN A 234 -20.21 4.57 -5.55
C GLN A 234 -20.96 4.27 -4.25
N TYR A 235 -21.83 5.19 -3.79
CA TYR A 235 -22.69 4.99 -2.62
C TYR A 235 -23.96 4.20 -2.96
N ILE A 236 -24.33 4.15 -4.24
CA ILE A 236 -25.52 3.41 -4.67
C ILE A 236 -25.12 1.96 -4.83
N ARG A 237 -25.43 1.11 -3.80
CA ARG A 237 -25.42 -0.33 -3.97
C ARG A 237 -26.34 -0.63 -5.16
N ARG A 238 -25.83 -1.11 -6.27
CA ARG A 238 -26.64 -1.80 -7.26
C ARG A 238 -27.16 -3.09 -6.61
N GLY A 239 -28.16 -2.91 -5.77
CA GLY A 239 -29.03 -4.00 -5.38
C GLY A 239 -29.83 -4.40 -6.62
N ARG A 240 -29.45 -5.51 -7.22
CA ARG A 240 -30.31 -6.54 -7.84
C ARG A 240 -29.42 -7.50 -8.58
#